data_e7d276dc00e78f8f8720f294edaf394d
#
_entry.id   e7d276dc00e78f8f8720f294edaf394d
#
_cell.length_a   1.000
_cell.length_b   1.000
_cell.length_c   1.000
_cell.angle_alpha   90.00
_cell.angle_beta   90.00
_cell.angle_gamma   90.00
#
_symmetry.space_group_name_H-M   'P 1'
#
loop_
_entity.id
_entity.type
_entity.pdbx_description
1 polymer ?
#
loop_
_entity_poly.entity_id
_entity_poly.type
_entity_poly.pdbx_seq_one_letter_code
_entity_poly.pdbx_strand_id
1 'polypeptide(L)'
;MPETDEPSFTEFVNLSGKCNQRCIFCSAEEHVRAQSVKEINAVIGRAGGRLTIGGWEPTLHPGLPGIVSKAAKAGVKDIALFTNAVLLDDPAYVRRLVAAGVRTFHVNFPSHQEGLSDFLTGSPGSFRRRLAGLRNVFGAPGEKQVSLVFVINSFSYKTMPAYAEFVAENFHGVIHVLFTALCVMGKAEKDHSLVPRYEKFRPYLALAQAVFLKHKIKCLAENVPLCMMPGFEHSSFDARQAAVSGAAAAASGKSHHGKCKVCSLRAACSGLRDDYFRLYGSRELKPSKRRPEDVARAISFLRSARL
;
A
#
# COMPACT_ATOMS: atom_id res chain seq x y z
N MET A 1 -9.70 22.76 2.21
CA MET A 1 -8.68 22.23 1.26
C MET A 1 -9.25 20.98 0.62
N PRO A 2 -9.15 20.76 -0.66
CA PRO A 2 -9.58 19.50 -1.26
C PRO A 2 -8.59 18.40 -0.80
N GLU A 3 -8.99 17.64 0.20
CA GLU A 3 -8.29 16.46 0.65
C GLU A 3 -8.42 15.39 -0.42
N THR A 4 -7.35 15.19 -1.19
CA THR A 4 -7.22 14.00 -2.01
C THR A 4 -6.71 12.88 -1.10
N ASP A 5 -7.64 12.20 -0.44
CA ASP A 5 -7.42 11.05 0.45
C ASP A 5 -6.84 9.80 -0.26
N GLU A 6 -6.37 9.96 -1.49
CA GLU A 6 -5.87 8.88 -2.32
C GLU A 6 -4.38 9.07 -2.58
N PRO A 7 -3.55 8.07 -2.36
CA PRO A 7 -2.12 8.15 -2.60
C PRO A 7 -1.86 8.27 -4.11
N SER A 8 -1.81 9.48 -4.63
CA SER A 8 -1.26 9.73 -5.95
C SER A 8 0.24 9.90 -5.79
N PHE A 9 1.02 8.91 -6.20
CA PHE A 9 2.48 8.97 -6.20
C PHE A 9 2.93 9.80 -7.40
N THR A 10 3.03 11.11 -7.24
CA THR A 10 3.48 11.97 -8.33
C THR A 10 5.00 12.04 -8.45
N GLU A 11 5.69 12.10 -7.32
CA GLU A 11 7.17 12.07 -7.28
C GLU A 11 7.65 11.14 -6.16
N PHE A 12 8.68 10.36 -6.45
CA PHE A 12 9.22 9.34 -5.55
C PHE A 12 10.73 9.50 -5.34
N VAL A 13 11.16 9.57 -4.08
CA VAL A 13 12.57 9.53 -3.69
C VAL A 13 12.92 8.12 -3.21
N ASN A 14 13.83 7.48 -3.93
CA ASN A 14 14.45 6.22 -3.52
C ASN A 14 15.69 6.53 -2.66
N LEU A 15 15.48 6.62 -1.34
CA LEU A 15 16.46 7.17 -0.42
C LEU A 15 17.51 6.16 0.04
N SER A 16 17.15 4.88 0.13
CA SER A 16 18.03 3.86 0.69
C SER A 16 18.18 2.68 -0.27
N GLY A 17 19.38 2.13 -0.37
CA GLY A 17 19.67 0.83 -0.99
C GLY A 17 19.88 -0.28 0.04
N LYS A 18 19.51 -0.06 1.32
CA LYS A 18 19.68 -1.01 2.42
C LYS A 18 18.38 -1.16 3.21
N CYS A 19 18.19 -2.33 3.82
CA CYS A 19 17.07 -2.61 4.72
C CYS A 19 17.57 -3.39 5.94
N ASN A 20 16.98 -3.14 7.10
CA ASN A 20 17.18 -3.90 8.32
C ASN A 20 16.31 -5.16 8.42
N GLN A 21 15.57 -5.49 7.35
CA GLN A 21 14.75 -6.71 7.23
C GLN A 21 15.11 -7.49 5.97
N ARG A 22 14.68 -8.76 5.91
CA ARG A 22 14.88 -9.67 4.76
C ARG A 22 13.57 -10.33 4.35
N CYS A 23 12.53 -9.50 4.15
CA CYS A 23 11.17 -9.98 3.85
C CYS A 23 11.18 -11.02 2.74
N ILE A 24 10.47 -12.15 2.95
CA ILE A 24 10.37 -13.23 1.95
C ILE A 24 9.58 -12.80 0.71
N PHE A 25 8.77 -11.76 0.82
CA PHE A 25 7.94 -11.16 -0.24
C PHE A 25 8.52 -9.85 -0.79
N CYS A 26 9.81 -9.54 -0.52
CA CYS A 26 10.40 -8.28 -0.95
C CYS A 26 10.43 -8.17 -2.48
N SER A 27 9.83 -7.10 -3.01
CA SER A 27 9.85 -6.77 -4.43
C SER A 27 11.04 -5.89 -4.82
N ALA A 28 11.81 -5.39 -3.84
CA ALA A 28 13.01 -4.61 -4.13
C ALA A 28 14.04 -5.49 -4.84
N GLU A 29 14.47 -5.02 -6.00
CA GLU A 29 15.48 -5.69 -6.81
C GLU A 29 16.88 -5.20 -6.43
N GLU A 30 17.88 -6.07 -6.54
CA GLU A 30 19.26 -5.77 -6.13
C GLU A 30 19.87 -4.55 -6.85
N HIS A 31 19.37 -4.23 -8.06
CA HIS A 31 19.80 -3.08 -8.85
C HIS A 31 19.11 -1.76 -8.50
N VAL A 32 18.08 -1.77 -7.63
CA VAL A 32 17.45 -0.54 -7.15
C VAL A 32 18.39 0.18 -6.19
N ARG A 33 19.12 1.16 -6.71
CA ARG A 33 20.06 1.97 -5.95
C ARG A 33 19.39 3.15 -5.27
N ALA A 34 20.00 3.64 -4.19
CA ALA A 34 19.67 4.95 -3.64
C ALA A 34 19.98 6.06 -4.66
N GLN A 35 19.14 7.07 -4.70
CA GLN A 35 19.38 8.27 -5.50
C GLN A 35 20.49 9.13 -4.88
N SER A 36 21.27 9.76 -5.73
CA SER A 36 22.25 10.76 -5.33
C SER A 36 21.57 12.04 -4.80
N VAL A 37 22.29 12.85 -4.05
CA VAL A 37 21.80 14.14 -3.54
C VAL A 37 21.30 15.04 -4.68
N LYS A 38 21.97 15.02 -5.85
CA LYS A 38 21.54 15.79 -7.04
C LYS A 38 20.19 15.29 -7.56
N GLU A 39 20.01 13.98 -7.68
CA GLU A 39 18.75 13.37 -8.12
C GLU A 39 17.61 13.65 -7.14
N ILE A 40 17.85 13.50 -5.82
CA ILE A 40 16.87 13.83 -4.77
C ILE A 40 16.43 15.28 -4.86
N ASN A 41 17.39 16.21 -5.03
CA ASN A 41 17.07 17.63 -5.18
C ASN A 41 16.24 17.92 -6.42
N ALA A 42 16.51 17.25 -7.54
CA ALA A 42 15.74 17.38 -8.76
C ALA A 42 14.30 16.86 -8.58
N VAL A 43 14.12 15.73 -7.85
CA VAL A 43 12.78 15.20 -7.50
C VAL A 43 12.04 16.19 -6.61
N ILE A 44 12.66 16.72 -5.56
CA ILE A 44 12.05 17.73 -4.66
C ILE A 44 11.58 18.96 -5.46
N GLY A 45 12.40 19.42 -6.40
CA GLY A 45 12.06 20.58 -7.24
C GLY A 45 10.84 20.38 -8.14
N ARG A 46 10.50 19.13 -8.47
CA ARG A 46 9.33 18.78 -9.31
C ARG A 46 8.09 18.38 -8.50
N ALA A 47 8.21 18.21 -7.20
CA ALA A 47 7.23 17.50 -6.39
C ALA A 47 5.83 18.16 -6.27
N GLY A 48 5.60 19.34 -6.83
CA GLY A 48 4.25 19.91 -7.00
C GLY A 48 3.35 19.96 -5.77
N GLY A 49 3.92 19.88 -4.55
CA GLY A 49 3.20 19.88 -3.29
C GLY A 49 3.09 18.50 -2.60
N ARG A 50 3.40 17.40 -3.31
CA ARG A 50 3.35 16.04 -2.76
C ARG A 50 4.63 15.26 -3.11
N LEU A 51 5.21 14.55 -2.14
CA LEU A 51 6.42 13.74 -2.27
C LEU A 51 6.31 12.44 -1.49
N THR A 52 6.70 11.35 -2.10
CA THR A 52 6.84 10.06 -1.42
C THR A 52 8.33 9.72 -1.24
N ILE A 53 8.71 9.38 -0.04
CA ILE A 53 10.06 8.91 0.30
C ILE A 53 9.98 7.42 0.65
N GLY A 54 10.77 6.62 -0.05
CA GLY A 54 10.82 5.18 0.14
C GLY A 54 12.16 4.61 -0.29
N GLY A 55 12.12 3.41 -0.86
CA GLY A 55 13.31 2.64 -1.23
C GLY A 55 13.85 1.85 -0.06
N TRP A 56 13.91 0.54 -0.21
CA TRP A 56 14.29 -0.42 0.85
C TRP A 56 13.76 0.01 2.24
N GLU A 57 14.64 0.57 3.13
CA GLU A 57 14.19 1.17 4.40
C GLU A 57 14.79 2.57 4.57
N PRO A 58 14.04 3.63 4.30
CA PRO A 58 14.53 5.00 4.32
C PRO A 58 14.91 5.50 5.71
N THR A 59 14.34 4.93 6.79
CA THR A 59 14.68 5.34 8.16
C THR A 59 16.12 4.97 8.55
N LEU A 60 16.80 4.11 7.78
CA LEU A 60 18.22 3.82 7.95
C LEU A 60 19.13 4.96 7.43
N HIS A 61 18.59 5.87 6.63
CA HIS A 61 19.38 6.97 6.08
C HIS A 61 19.52 8.10 7.11
N PRO A 62 20.74 8.43 7.57
CA PRO A 62 20.94 9.39 8.67
C PRO A 62 20.46 10.80 8.31
N GLY A 63 20.48 11.15 7.04
CA GLY A 63 20.01 12.44 6.51
C GLY A 63 18.51 12.53 6.27
N LEU A 64 17.70 11.51 6.57
CA LEU A 64 16.26 11.52 6.27
C LEU A 64 15.55 12.76 6.85
N PRO A 65 15.70 13.16 8.13
CA PRO A 65 15.03 14.36 8.63
C PRO A 65 15.42 15.65 7.89
N GLY A 66 16.70 15.76 7.50
CA GLY A 66 17.18 16.91 6.71
C GLY A 66 16.58 16.97 5.30
N ILE A 67 16.45 15.82 4.63
CA ILE A 67 15.83 15.72 3.31
C ILE A 67 14.34 16.09 3.38
N VAL A 68 13.63 15.57 4.40
CA VAL A 68 12.23 15.92 4.67
C VAL A 68 12.09 17.43 4.91
N SER A 69 12.91 18.00 5.78
CA SER A 69 12.90 19.45 6.07
C SER A 69 13.17 20.29 4.81
N LYS A 70 14.09 19.83 3.96
CA LYS A 70 14.37 20.51 2.67
C LYS A 70 13.16 20.47 1.75
N ALA A 71 12.48 19.33 1.62
CA ALA A 71 11.27 19.20 0.83
C ALA A 71 10.14 20.11 1.36
N ALA A 72 9.93 20.13 2.67
CA ALA A 72 8.94 20.99 3.32
C ALA A 72 9.24 22.51 3.05
N LYS A 73 10.51 22.92 3.17
CA LYS A 73 10.93 24.30 2.84
C LYS A 73 10.78 24.64 1.36
N ALA A 74 10.84 23.65 0.46
CA ALA A 74 10.59 23.82 -0.96
C ALA A 74 9.09 23.91 -1.32
N GLY A 75 8.19 23.87 -0.32
CA GLY A 75 6.74 23.99 -0.51
C GLY A 75 6.00 22.66 -0.63
N VAL A 76 6.66 21.51 -0.46
CA VAL A 76 6.00 20.23 -0.43
C VAL A 76 5.20 20.08 0.88
N LYS A 77 3.88 20.05 0.76
CA LYS A 77 2.96 20.03 1.93
C LYS A 77 2.64 18.62 2.41
N ASP A 78 2.58 17.67 1.50
CA ASP A 78 2.27 16.26 1.78
C ASP A 78 3.52 15.40 1.53
N ILE A 79 4.26 15.13 2.59
CA ILE A 79 5.45 14.26 2.54
C ILE A 79 5.09 12.92 3.15
N ALA A 80 5.03 11.89 2.31
CA ALA A 80 4.75 10.51 2.70
C ALA A 80 6.05 9.70 2.86
N LEU A 81 6.10 8.87 3.89
CA LEU A 81 7.21 7.97 4.19
C LEU A 81 6.75 6.51 4.15
N PHE A 82 7.30 5.71 3.23
CA PHE A 82 7.18 4.26 3.27
C PHE A 82 8.23 3.67 4.20
N THR A 83 7.82 2.86 5.19
CA THR A 83 8.74 2.29 6.17
C THR A 83 8.24 0.96 6.73
N ASN A 84 9.15 0.14 7.21
CA ASN A 84 8.82 -1.03 8.03
C ASN A 84 8.58 -0.69 9.51
N ALA A 85 8.73 0.58 9.89
CA ALA A 85 8.52 1.16 11.20
C ALA A 85 9.38 0.58 12.35
N VAL A 86 10.40 -0.24 12.09
CA VAL A 86 11.23 -0.85 13.13
C VAL A 86 12.06 0.22 13.88
N LEU A 87 12.58 1.23 13.18
CA LEU A 87 13.34 2.32 13.81
C LEU A 87 12.45 3.43 14.38
N LEU A 88 11.16 3.36 14.17
CA LEU A 88 10.19 4.26 14.81
C LEU A 88 9.89 3.86 16.26
N ASP A 89 10.48 2.77 16.76
CA ASP A 89 10.46 2.41 18.18
C ASP A 89 11.17 3.44 19.06
N ASP A 90 12.05 4.30 18.49
CA ASP A 90 12.55 5.51 19.14
C ASP A 90 11.54 6.68 19.02
N PRO A 91 10.85 7.09 20.10
CA PRO A 91 9.90 8.18 20.07
C PRO A 91 10.54 9.55 19.76
N ALA A 92 11.82 9.73 20.08
CA ALA A 92 12.53 10.97 19.74
C ALA A 92 12.76 11.06 18.23
N TYR A 93 13.06 9.95 17.57
CA TYR A 93 13.20 9.91 16.12
C TYR A 93 11.87 10.20 15.41
N VAL A 94 10.76 9.62 15.89
CA VAL A 94 9.41 9.92 15.36
C VAL A 94 9.11 11.42 15.46
N ARG A 95 9.33 12.04 16.63
CA ARG A 95 9.14 13.49 16.82
C ARG A 95 9.97 14.31 15.83
N ARG A 96 11.24 13.94 15.61
CA ARG A 96 12.09 14.61 14.60
C ARG A 96 11.52 14.52 13.18
N LEU A 97 11.01 13.36 12.78
CA LEU A 97 10.43 13.17 11.45
C LEU A 97 9.14 14.00 11.27
N VAL A 98 8.24 13.99 12.25
CA VAL A 98 7.00 14.79 12.22
C VAL A 98 7.32 16.29 12.21
N ALA A 99 8.26 16.74 13.05
CA ALA A 99 8.72 18.14 13.09
C ALA A 99 9.40 18.56 11.78
N ALA A 100 10.14 17.66 11.13
CA ALA A 100 10.74 17.90 9.82
C ALA A 100 9.71 18.05 8.70
N GLY A 101 8.53 17.50 8.83
CA GLY A 101 7.43 17.65 7.86
C GLY A 101 6.84 16.35 7.31
N VAL A 102 7.17 15.17 7.84
CA VAL A 102 6.45 13.94 7.46
C VAL A 102 4.98 14.08 7.87
N ARG A 103 4.08 13.90 6.92
CA ARG A 103 2.61 13.96 7.14
C ARG A 103 1.93 12.61 7.03
N THR A 104 2.46 11.71 6.21
CA THR A 104 1.86 10.38 6.01
C THR A 104 2.90 9.29 6.24
N PHE A 105 2.58 8.31 7.09
CA PHE A 105 3.37 7.10 7.29
C PHE A 105 2.66 5.92 6.66
N HIS A 106 3.24 5.36 5.60
CA HIS A 106 2.81 4.09 5.00
C HIS A 106 3.64 2.97 5.60
N VAL A 107 3.03 2.22 6.51
CA VAL A 107 3.73 1.20 7.30
C VAL A 107 3.44 -0.19 6.76
N ASN A 108 4.49 -0.90 6.35
CA ASN A 108 4.38 -2.32 6.04
C ASN A 108 4.11 -3.12 7.32
N PHE A 109 2.87 -3.62 7.46
CA PHE A 109 2.41 -4.39 8.60
C PHE A 109 1.87 -5.75 8.13
N PRO A 110 2.76 -6.75 7.89
CA PRO A 110 2.44 -7.94 7.11
C PRO A 110 1.63 -9.01 7.87
N SER A 111 1.53 -8.89 9.20
CA SER A 111 0.73 -9.78 10.05
C SER A 111 0.50 -9.15 11.43
N HIS A 112 -0.63 -9.50 12.04
CA HIS A 112 -0.93 -9.21 13.44
C HIS A 112 -0.36 -10.26 14.42
N GLN A 113 0.14 -11.37 13.90
CA GLN A 113 0.76 -12.45 14.68
C GLN A 113 2.27 -12.28 14.69
N GLU A 114 2.88 -12.21 15.90
CA GLU A 114 4.31 -11.99 16.07
C GLU A 114 5.16 -12.98 15.29
N GLY A 115 4.95 -14.27 15.51
CA GLY A 115 5.75 -15.32 14.86
C GLY A 115 5.63 -15.28 13.33
N LEU A 116 4.43 -15.08 12.79
CA LEU A 116 4.22 -14.95 11.35
C LEU A 116 4.85 -13.67 10.80
N SER A 117 4.70 -12.54 11.49
CA SER A 117 5.32 -11.27 11.08
C SER A 117 6.84 -11.36 11.02
N ASP A 118 7.46 -11.92 12.04
CA ASP A 118 8.92 -12.08 12.11
C ASP A 118 9.43 -13.06 11.05
N PHE A 119 8.71 -14.16 10.81
CA PHE A 119 8.99 -15.08 9.71
C PHE A 119 8.91 -14.37 8.34
N LEU A 120 7.80 -13.68 8.07
CA LEU A 120 7.59 -12.98 6.80
C LEU A 120 8.64 -11.91 6.53
N THR A 121 9.12 -11.25 7.57
CA THR A 121 10.12 -10.17 7.45
C THR A 121 11.55 -10.68 7.58
N GLY A 122 11.76 -11.95 7.90
CA GLY A 122 13.09 -12.54 8.14
C GLY A 122 13.86 -11.79 9.25
N SER A 123 13.15 -11.29 10.27
CA SER A 123 13.71 -10.41 11.28
C SER A 123 13.05 -10.66 12.66
N PRO A 124 13.56 -11.61 13.46
CA PRO A 124 13.04 -11.92 14.79
C PRO A 124 12.99 -10.69 15.70
N GLY A 125 11.87 -10.51 16.42
CA GLY A 125 11.63 -9.38 17.30
C GLY A 125 11.20 -8.09 16.61
N SER A 126 11.16 -8.07 15.27
CA SER A 126 10.75 -6.89 14.51
C SER A 126 9.28 -6.54 14.68
N PHE A 127 8.42 -7.51 14.97
CA PHE A 127 7.00 -7.28 15.24
C PHE A 127 6.79 -6.34 16.43
N ARG A 128 7.44 -6.64 17.57
CA ARG A 128 7.32 -5.81 18.80
C ARG A 128 7.82 -4.40 18.58
N ARG A 129 8.96 -4.25 17.91
CA ARG A 129 9.51 -2.93 17.56
C ARG A 129 8.59 -2.15 16.63
N ARG A 130 8.02 -2.80 15.61
CA ARG A 130 7.05 -2.18 14.70
C ARG A 130 5.79 -1.73 15.44
N LEU A 131 5.25 -2.53 16.37
CA LEU A 131 4.15 -2.13 17.22
C LEU A 131 4.47 -0.91 18.07
N ALA A 132 5.66 -0.89 18.70
CA ALA A 132 6.14 0.27 19.43
C ALA A 132 6.25 1.51 18.53
N GLY A 133 6.82 1.33 17.32
CA GLY A 133 6.90 2.37 16.31
C GLY A 133 5.55 2.95 15.91
N LEU A 134 4.56 2.11 15.65
CA LEU A 134 3.20 2.55 15.35
C LEU A 134 2.60 3.34 16.52
N ARG A 135 2.71 2.85 17.76
CA ARG A 135 2.24 3.56 18.97
C ARG A 135 2.92 4.93 19.10
N ASN A 136 4.22 5.00 18.85
CA ASN A 136 4.96 6.27 18.88
C ASN A 136 4.49 7.24 17.80
N VAL A 137 4.20 6.74 16.58
CA VAL A 137 3.66 7.60 15.52
C VAL A 137 2.28 8.11 15.92
N PHE A 138 1.37 7.26 16.39
CA PHE A 138 0.03 7.72 16.83
C PHE A 138 0.11 8.70 18.00
N GLY A 139 1.00 8.48 18.97
CA GLY A 139 1.18 9.33 20.16
C GLY A 139 1.99 10.61 19.91
N ALA A 140 2.70 10.74 18.79
CA ALA A 140 3.51 11.92 18.53
C ALA A 140 2.63 13.18 18.35
N PRO A 141 3.04 14.38 18.82
CA PRO A 141 2.34 15.62 18.55
C PRO A 141 2.43 16.02 17.08
N GLY A 142 1.46 16.80 16.60
CA GLY A 142 1.41 17.32 15.24
C GLY A 142 0.50 16.52 14.31
N GLU A 143 0.16 17.16 13.19
CA GLU A 143 -0.71 16.57 12.16
C GLU A 143 0.02 15.47 11.40
N LYS A 144 -0.54 14.29 11.39
CA LYS A 144 -0.03 13.14 10.69
C LYS A 144 -1.12 12.10 10.41
N GLN A 145 -0.85 11.27 9.42
CA GLN A 145 -1.71 10.19 8.99
C GLN A 145 -0.94 8.87 8.96
N VAL A 146 -1.60 7.76 9.23
CA VAL A 146 -1.00 6.42 9.17
C VAL A 146 -1.84 5.54 8.27
N SER A 147 -1.21 4.90 7.30
CA SER A 147 -1.81 3.79 6.58
C SER A 147 -1.01 2.51 6.81
N LEU A 148 -1.71 1.38 6.76
CA LEU A 148 -1.07 0.08 6.89
C LEU A 148 -1.08 -0.64 5.54
N VAL A 149 0.03 -1.24 5.18
CA VAL A 149 0.18 -2.03 3.96
C VAL A 149 0.33 -3.51 4.34
N PHE A 150 -0.57 -4.33 3.82
CA PHE A 150 -0.53 -5.78 3.97
C PHE A 150 -0.28 -6.42 2.60
N VAL A 151 0.88 -7.05 2.43
CA VAL A 151 1.21 -7.79 1.20
C VAL A 151 0.57 -9.17 1.27
N ILE A 152 -0.41 -9.43 0.41
CA ILE A 152 -1.10 -10.72 0.31
C ILE A 152 -0.14 -11.76 -0.27
N ASN A 153 0.25 -12.74 0.54
CA ASN A 153 1.12 -13.84 0.13
C ASN A 153 0.58 -15.18 0.63
N SER A 154 1.15 -16.30 0.16
CA SER A 154 0.66 -17.63 0.46
C SER A 154 0.67 -18.00 1.94
N PHE A 155 1.51 -17.37 2.76
CA PHE A 155 1.59 -17.62 4.20
C PHE A 155 0.60 -16.80 5.01
N SER A 156 0.21 -15.60 4.52
CA SER A 156 -0.55 -14.63 5.31
C SER A 156 -2.01 -14.44 4.88
N TYR A 157 -2.40 -14.80 3.65
CA TYR A 157 -3.73 -14.46 3.15
C TYR A 157 -4.90 -14.99 4.00
N LYS A 158 -4.73 -16.14 4.64
CA LYS A 158 -5.77 -16.74 5.51
C LYS A 158 -6.01 -15.94 6.79
N THR A 159 -5.03 -15.14 7.20
CA THR A 159 -5.11 -14.35 8.45
C THR A 159 -5.76 -12.99 8.25
N MET A 160 -6.10 -12.58 7.01
CA MET A 160 -6.63 -11.25 6.70
C MET A 160 -7.88 -10.86 7.53
N PRO A 161 -8.89 -11.74 7.79
CA PRO A 161 -10.03 -11.35 8.62
C PRO A 161 -9.62 -11.04 10.06
N ALA A 162 -8.82 -11.90 10.70
CA ALA A 162 -8.33 -11.67 12.06
C ALA A 162 -7.37 -10.46 12.15
N TYR A 163 -6.59 -10.24 11.08
CA TYR A 163 -5.79 -9.02 10.94
C TYR A 163 -6.67 -7.77 10.92
N ALA A 164 -7.81 -7.80 10.23
CA ALA A 164 -8.72 -6.67 10.16
C ALA A 164 -9.36 -6.35 11.52
N GLU A 165 -9.78 -7.36 12.28
CA GLU A 165 -10.27 -7.16 13.66
C GLU A 165 -9.15 -6.59 14.54
N PHE A 166 -7.94 -7.16 14.49
CA PHE A 166 -6.80 -6.65 15.25
C PHE A 166 -6.50 -5.18 14.96
N VAL A 167 -6.51 -4.77 13.68
CA VAL A 167 -6.27 -3.37 13.31
C VAL A 167 -7.38 -2.47 13.83
N ALA A 168 -8.64 -2.89 13.72
CA ALA A 168 -9.79 -2.12 14.20
C ALA A 168 -9.76 -1.89 15.71
N GLU A 169 -9.31 -2.88 16.47
CA GLU A 169 -9.22 -2.82 17.92
C GLU A 169 -8.01 -2.02 18.43
N ASN A 170 -6.88 -2.06 17.71
CA ASN A 170 -5.60 -1.57 18.23
C ASN A 170 -5.13 -0.24 17.59
N PHE A 171 -5.65 0.15 16.42
CA PHE A 171 -5.14 1.30 15.67
C PHE A 171 -6.25 2.28 15.28
N HIS A 172 -6.80 2.96 16.27
CA HIS A 172 -7.77 4.02 16.02
C HIS A 172 -7.13 5.20 15.28
N GLY A 173 -7.70 5.60 14.16
CA GLY A 173 -7.20 6.71 13.34
C GLY A 173 -6.28 6.29 12.19
N VAL A 174 -6.20 5.00 11.86
CA VAL A 174 -5.65 4.54 10.57
C VAL A 174 -6.52 5.11 9.45
N ILE A 175 -5.90 5.85 8.51
CA ILE A 175 -6.65 6.46 7.40
C ILE A 175 -7.12 5.42 6.37
N HIS A 176 -6.33 4.40 6.12
CA HIS A 176 -6.72 3.22 5.34
C HIS A 176 -5.78 2.04 5.57
N VAL A 177 -6.28 0.86 5.22
CA VAL A 177 -5.49 -0.35 5.07
C VAL A 177 -5.44 -0.73 3.59
N LEU A 178 -4.24 -0.92 3.05
CA LEU A 178 -4.01 -1.37 1.68
C LEU A 178 -3.64 -2.85 1.68
N PHE A 179 -4.50 -3.70 1.13
CA PHE A 179 -4.17 -5.05 0.76
C PHE A 179 -3.61 -5.07 -0.67
N THR A 180 -2.33 -5.35 -0.84
CA THR A 180 -1.72 -5.45 -2.17
C THR A 180 -1.41 -6.90 -2.51
N ALA A 181 -1.91 -7.39 -3.65
CA ALA A 181 -1.56 -8.73 -4.11
C ALA A 181 -0.10 -8.75 -4.57
N LEU A 182 0.65 -9.75 -4.08
CA LEU A 182 2.07 -9.89 -4.32
C LEU A 182 2.39 -9.92 -5.82
N CYS A 183 3.32 -9.07 -6.23
CA CYS A 183 3.87 -9.03 -7.59
C CYS A 183 4.90 -10.13 -7.77
N VAL A 184 4.99 -10.70 -8.98
CA VAL A 184 6.05 -11.65 -9.35
C VAL A 184 7.30 -10.84 -9.70
N MET A 185 7.93 -10.29 -8.65
CA MET A 185 9.13 -9.45 -8.71
C MET A 185 10.04 -9.77 -7.52
N GLY A 186 11.33 -9.55 -7.69
CA GLY A 186 12.31 -9.76 -6.64
C GLY A 186 12.30 -11.20 -6.11
N LYS A 187 11.99 -11.40 -4.83
CA LYS A 187 11.98 -12.76 -4.26
C LYS A 187 10.85 -13.64 -4.80
N ALA A 188 9.69 -13.06 -5.12
CA ALA A 188 8.58 -13.81 -5.70
C ALA A 188 8.85 -14.28 -7.15
N GLU A 189 9.80 -13.67 -7.85
CA GLU A 189 10.28 -14.15 -9.14
C GLU A 189 11.12 -15.43 -9.01
N LYS A 190 11.85 -15.54 -7.88
CA LYS A 190 12.68 -16.71 -7.56
C LYS A 190 11.86 -17.84 -6.91
N ASP A 191 10.76 -17.49 -6.23
CA ASP A 191 9.88 -18.45 -5.56
C ASP A 191 8.40 -18.10 -5.81
N HIS A 192 7.83 -18.68 -6.85
CA HIS A 192 6.44 -18.49 -7.24
C HIS A 192 5.43 -19.04 -6.22
N SER A 193 5.86 -19.93 -5.30
CA SER A 193 4.99 -20.45 -4.25
C SER A 193 4.49 -19.36 -3.29
N LEU A 194 5.19 -18.24 -3.23
CA LEU A 194 4.81 -17.04 -2.46
C LEU A 194 3.54 -16.37 -2.99
N VAL A 195 3.23 -16.52 -4.29
CA VAL A 195 2.14 -15.83 -4.97
C VAL A 195 0.86 -16.68 -4.92
N PRO A 196 -0.12 -16.33 -4.09
CA PRO A 196 -1.35 -17.11 -4.02
C PRO A 196 -2.25 -16.82 -5.22
N ARG A 197 -3.02 -17.84 -5.67
CA ARG A 197 -4.08 -17.63 -6.65
C ARG A 197 -5.18 -16.73 -6.10
N TYR A 198 -5.77 -15.88 -6.94
CA TYR A 198 -6.89 -15.00 -6.55
C TYR A 198 -8.05 -15.80 -5.94
N GLU A 199 -8.42 -16.94 -6.52
CA GLU A 199 -9.50 -17.80 -6.00
C GLU A 199 -9.25 -18.28 -4.57
N LYS A 200 -7.99 -18.43 -4.15
CA LYS A 200 -7.61 -18.87 -2.81
C LYS A 200 -7.78 -17.77 -1.77
N PHE A 201 -7.33 -16.55 -2.06
CA PHE A 201 -7.36 -15.46 -1.08
C PHE A 201 -8.61 -14.59 -1.15
N ARG A 202 -9.33 -14.56 -2.28
CA ARG A 202 -10.53 -13.76 -2.49
C ARG A 202 -11.56 -13.87 -1.36
N PRO A 203 -11.91 -15.07 -0.82
CA PRO A 203 -12.87 -15.16 0.27
C PRO A 203 -12.39 -14.46 1.55
N TYR A 204 -11.11 -14.58 1.87
CA TYR A 204 -10.52 -13.95 3.06
C TYR A 204 -10.40 -12.43 2.89
N LEU A 205 -10.10 -11.97 1.68
CA LEU A 205 -10.12 -10.52 1.37
C LEU A 205 -11.51 -9.94 1.56
N ALA A 206 -12.55 -10.60 1.04
CA ALA A 206 -13.93 -10.15 1.20
C ALA A 206 -14.36 -10.08 2.68
N LEU A 207 -14.00 -11.09 3.49
CA LEU A 207 -14.26 -11.07 4.92
C LEU A 207 -13.53 -9.91 5.63
N ALA A 208 -12.26 -9.70 5.32
CA ALA A 208 -11.49 -8.58 5.89
C ALA A 208 -12.08 -7.21 5.50
N GLN A 209 -12.51 -7.05 4.25
CA GLN A 209 -13.17 -5.85 3.77
C GLN A 209 -14.51 -5.61 4.51
N ALA A 210 -15.28 -6.66 4.79
CA ALA A 210 -16.51 -6.57 5.56
C ALA A 210 -16.25 -6.13 7.01
N VAL A 211 -15.20 -6.64 7.65
CA VAL A 211 -14.77 -6.20 8.99
C VAL A 211 -14.42 -4.72 8.97
N PHE A 212 -13.58 -4.26 8.05
CA PHE A 212 -13.20 -2.86 7.97
C PHE A 212 -14.39 -1.94 7.69
N LEU A 213 -15.32 -2.38 6.83
CA LEU A 213 -16.56 -1.62 6.58
C LEU A 213 -17.39 -1.47 7.84
N LYS A 214 -17.56 -2.54 8.63
CA LYS A 214 -18.26 -2.52 9.93
C LYS A 214 -17.63 -1.51 10.89
N HIS A 215 -16.30 -1.43 10.92
CA HIS A 215 -15.56 -0.51 11.80
C HIS A 215 -15.30 0.87 11.18
N LYS A 216 -15.86 1.17 9.99
CA LYS A 216 -15.68 2.44 9.27
C LYS A 216 -14.22 2.76 8.97
N ILE A 217 -13.41 1.74 8.74
CA ILE A 217 -12.02 1.87 8.33
C ILE A 217 -11.95 1.69 6.82
N LYS A 218 -11.36 2.64 6.13
CA LYS A 218 -11.15 2.55 4.68
C LYS A 218 -10.23 1.38 4.35
N CYS A 219 -10.70 0.49 3.48
CA CYS A 219 -9.93 -0.64 3.00
C CYS A 219 -9.75 -0.53 1.49
N LEU A 220 -8.51 -0.63 1.04
CA LEU A 220 -8.16 -0.61 -0.38
C LEU A 220 -7.55 -1.96 -0.77
N ALA A 221 -7.78 -2.36 -2.01
CA ALA A 221 -7.17 -3.54 -2.62
C ALA A 221 -6.46 -3.15 -3.91
N GLU A 222 -5.18 -3.44 -3.98
CA GLU A 222 -4.33 -3.15 -5.12
C GLU A 222 -3.92 -4.44 -5.83
N ASN A 223 -3.75 -4.37 -7.15
CA ASN A 223 -3.35 -5.51 -7.97
C ASN A 223 -4.36 -6.67 -8.00
N VAL A 224 -5.62 -6.39 -7.67
CA VAL A 224 -6.73 -7.36 -7.70
C VAL A 224 -7.77 -6.90 -8.73
N PRO A 225 -8.03 -7.68 -9.80
CA PRO A 225 -9.05 -7.32 -10.79
C PRO A 225 -10.44 -7.18 -10.17
N LEU A 226 -11.25 -6.22 -10.64
CA LEU A 226 -12.60 -5.94 -10.08
C LEU A 226 -13.48 -7.19 -9.99
N CYS A 227 -13.43 -8.07 -10.99
CA CYS A 227 -14.20 -9.30 -11.00
C CYS A 227 -13.81 -10.33 -9.92
N MET A 228 -12.70 -10.10 -9.23
CA MET A 228 -12.24 -10.92 -8.10
C MET A 228 -12.66 -10.34 -6.75
N MET A 229 -13.33 -9.17 -6.73
CA MET A 229 -13.84 -8.49 -5.54
C MET A 229 -15.35 -8.19 -5.64
N PRO A 230 -16.22 -9.18 -5.94
CA PRO A 230 -17.64 -8.94 -6.11
C PRO A 230 -18.27 -8.37 -4.83
N GLY A 231 -18.93 -7.21 -4.94
CA GLY A 231 -19.49 -6.46 -3.81
C GLY A 231 -18.54 -5.44 -3.19
N PHE A 232 -17.23 -5.56 -3.44
CA PHE A 232 -16.20 -4.67 -2.92
C PHE A 232 -15.37 -4.00 -4.03
N GLU A 233 -15.89 -3.89 -5.25
CA GLU A 233 -15.20 -3.27 -6.38
C GLU A 233 -14.81 -1.81 -6.10
N HIS A 234 -15.57 -1.13 -5.27
CA HIS A 234 -15.30 0.23 -4.80
C HIS A 234 -14.03 0.35 -3.95
N SER A 235 -13.51 -0.76 -3.41
CA SER A 235 -12.25 -0.81 -2.67
C SER A 235 -11.03 -0.94 -3.58
N SER A 236 -11.20 -1.06 -4.91
CA SER A 236 -10.07 -1.12 -5.82
C SER A 236 -9.29 0.19 -5.82
N PHE A 237 -8.01 0.10 -5.47
CA PHE A 237 -7.09 1.23 -5.54
C PHE A 237 -7.02 1.81 -6.96
N ASP A 238 -6.85 0.94 -7.96
CA ASP A 238 -6.75 1.36 -9.37
C ASP A 238 -8.03 2.07 -9.87
N ALA A 239 -9.22 1.53 -9.52
CA ALA A 239 -10.49 2.12 -9.94
C ALA A 239 -10.73 3.49 -9.26
N ARG A 240 -10.33 3.64 -8.00
CA ARG A 240 -10.38 4.92 -7.29
C ARG A 240 -9.44 5.94 -7.92
N GLN A 241 -8.21 5.55 -8.24
CA GLN A 241 -7.26 6.43 -8.95
C GLN A 241 -7.79 6.89 -10.30
N ALA A 242 -8.36 5.97 -11.09
CA ALA A 242 -8.97 6.31 -12.37
C ALA A 242 -10.14 7.30 -12.21
N ALA A 243 -10.97 7.13 -11.19
CA ALA A 243 -12.08 8.03 -10.88
C ALA A 243 -11.63 9.46 -10.49
N VAL A 244 -10.41 9.60 -9.92
CA VAL A 244 -9.82 10.91 -9.56
C VAL A 244 -9.16 11.56 -10.75
N SER A 245 -8.37 10.80 -11.51
CA SER A 245 -7.57 11.35 -12.61
C SER A 245 -8.39 11.60 -13.90
N GLY A 246 -9.61 11.04 -13.97
CA GLY A 246 -10.40 11.03 -15.21
C GLY A 246 -9.75 10.22 -16.35
N ALA A 247 -8.60 9.58 -16.08
CA ALA A 247 -7.92 8.72 -17.03
C ALA A 247 -8.52 7.30 -16.98
N ALA A 248 -8.49 6.60 -18.12
CA ALA A 248 -8.82 5.18 -18.15
C ALA A 248 -7.90 4.43 -17.15
N ALA A 249 -8.42 3.38 -16.52
CA ALA A 249 -7.70 2.59 -15.52
C ALA A 249 -6.51 1.78 -16.09
N ALA A 250 -5.80 2.32 -17.07
CA ALA A 250 -4.64 1.73 -17.70
C ALA A 250 -3.42 1.84 -16.77
N ALA A 251 -3.25 0.86 -15.89
CA ALA A 251 -2.04 0.75 -15.10
C ALA A 251 -0.97 -0.03 -15.89
N SER A 252 0.26 0.47 -15.89
CA SER A 252 1.40 -0.24 -16.47
C SER A 252 1.51 -1.67 -15.91
N GLY A 253 1.80 -2.64 -16.79
CA GLY A 253 1.94 -4.05 -16.42
C GLY A 253 0.64 -4.78 -16.11
N LYS A 254 -0.51 -4.27 -16.59
CA LYS A 254 -1.83 -4.91 -16.48
C LYS A 254 -2.52 -4.95 -17.84
N SER A 255 -3.22 -6.03 -18.14
CA SER A 255 -3.86 -6.25 -19.43
C SER A 255 -5.24 -6.91 -19.30
N HIS A 256 -6.08 -6.67 -20.31
CA HIS A 256 -7.36 -7.36 -20.45
C HIS A 256 -7.19 -8.63 -21.31
N HIS A 257 -7.62 -9.76 -20.77
CA HIS A 257 -7.55 -11.06 -21.45
C HIS A 257 -8.92 -11.50 -21.98
N GLY A 258 -8.97 -12.63 -22.70
CA GLY A 258 -10.15 -13.08 -23.47
C GLY A 258 -11.50 -12.96 -22.76
N LYS A 259 -11.59 -13.38 -21.49
CA LYS A 259 -12.82 -13.27 -20.69
C LYS A 259 -13.24 -11.81 -20.39
N CYS A 260 -12.32 -10.85 -20.44
CA CYS A 260 -12.63 -9.44 -20.21
C CYS A 260 -13.46 -8.82 -21.35
N LYS A 261 -13.53 -9.47 -22.55
CA LYS A 261 -14.32 -8.99 -23.69
C LYS A 261 -15.80 -8.87 -23.37
N VAL A 262 -16.32 -9.75 -22.51
CA VAL A 262 -17.75 -9.81 -22.12
C VAL A 262 -17.98 -9.26 -20.70
N CYS A 263 -16.99 -8.61 -20.09
CA CYS A 263 -17.09 -8.06 -18.74
C CYS A 263 -17.62 -6.62 -18.79
N SER A 264 -18.71 -6.35 -18.10
CA SER A 264 -19.31 -5.01 -18.02
C SER A 264 -18.40 -3.99 -17.33
N LEU A 265 -17.55 -4.41 -16.38
CA LEU A 265 -16.62 -3.53 -15.65
C LEU A 265 -15.29 -3.31 -16.39
N ARG A 266 -15.15 -3.73 -17.65
CA ARG A 266 -13.88 -3.65 -18.38
C ARG A 266 -13.31 -2.23 -18.43
N ALA A 267 -14.16 -1.23 -18.65
CA ALA A 267 -13.74 0.17 -18.77
C ALA A 267 -13.24 0.76 -17.44
N ALA A 268 -13.75 0.28 -16.31
CA ALA A 268 -13.37 0.73 -14.96
C ALA A 268 -12.24 -0.12 -14.33
N CYS A 269 -11.85 -1.22 -14.98
CA CYS A 269 -10.89 -2.18 -14.45
C CYS A 269 -9.54 -2.02 -15.13
N SER A 270 -8.45 -1.97 -14.37
CA SER A 270 -7.09 -1.96 -14.92
C SER A 270 -6.67 -3.28 -15.58
N GLY A 271 -7.44 -4.35 -15.36
CA GLY A 271 -7.14 -5.68 -15.91
C GLY A 271 -6.40 -6.59 -14.93
N LEU A 272 -5.86 -7.68 -15.48
CA LEU A 272 -5.03 -8.64 -14.77
C LEU A 272 -3.56 -8.25 -14.92
N ARG A 273 -2.76 -8.41 -13.88
CA ARG A 273 -1.32 -8.20 -13.95
C ARG A 273 -0.67 -9.17 -14.94
N ASP A 274 0.22 -8.66 -15.78
CA ASP A 274 0.88 -9.45 -16.84
C ASP A 274 1.81 -10.53 -16.27
N ASP A 275 2.47 -10.25 -15.14
CA ASP A 275 3.30 -11.23 -14.42
C ASP A 275 2.45 -12.37 -13.82
N TYR A 276 1.31 -12.05 -13.23
CA TYR A 276 0.36 -13.04 -12.74
C TYR A 276 -0.21 -13.89 -13.89
N PHE A 277 -0.53 -13.24 -15.02
CA PHE A 277 -1.02 -13.94 -16.21
C PHE A 277 0.01 -14.94 -16.75
N ARG A 278 1.29 -14.56 -16.79
CA ARG A 278 2.36 -15.49 -17.20
C ARG A 278 2.46 -16.70 -16.27
N LEU A 279 2.19 -16.51 -14.97
CA LEU A 279 2.29 -17.57 -13.96
C LEU A 279 1.06 -18.50 -13.96
N TYR A 280 -0.15 -17.94 -14.02
CA TYR A 280 -1.39 -18.70 -13.76
C TYR A 280 -2.44 -18.61 -14.88
N GLY A 281 -2.20 -17.80 -15.90
CA GLY A 281 -3.21 -17.52 -16.94
C GLY A 281 -4.40 -16.71 -16.41
N SER A 282 -5.51 -16.76 -17.17
CA SER A 282 -6.72 -15.97 -16.87
C SER A 282 -7.94 -16.81 -16.50
N ARG A 283 -7.76 -18.11 -16.20
CA ARG A 283 -8.89 -19.04 -15.96
C ARG A 283 -9.77 -18.63 -14.78
N GLU A 284 -9.17 -18.01 -13.75
CA GLU A 284 -9.85 -17.58 -12.53
C GLU A 284 -10.76 -16.37 -12.73
N LEU A 285 -10.54 -15.58 -13.78
CA LEU A 285 -11.34 -14.37 -14.02
C LEU A 285 -12.81 -14.73 -14.24
N LYS A 286 -13.70 -13.99 -13.55
CA LYS A 286 -15.16 -14.13 -13.61
C LYS A 286 -15.76 -12.83 -14.11
N PRO A 287 -16.10 -12.70 -15.43
CA PRO A 287 -16.67 -11.48 -15.97
C PRO A 287 -17.85 -10.98 -15.14
N SER A 288 -17.82 -9.73 -14.75
CA SER A 288 -18.90 -9.08 -13.99
C SER A 288 -20.04 -8.71 -14.92
N LYS A 289 -21.28 -8.73 -14.38
CA LYS A 289 -22.50 -8.17 -15.00
C LYS A 289 -22.94 -6.87 -14.30
N ARG A 290 -22.21 -6.38 -13.30
CA ARG A 290 -22.54 -5.13 -12.59
C ARG A 290 -22.32 -3.93 -13.50
N ARG A 291 -23.15 -2.92 -13.33
CA ARG A 291 -23.02 -1.67 -14.11
C ARG A 291 -21.81 -0.86 -13.59
N PRO A 292 -20.96 -0.33 -14.46
CA PRO A 292 -19.82 0.52 -14.05
C PRO A 292 -20.25 1.73 -13.22
N GLU A 293 -21.44 2.29 -13.51
CA GLU A 293 -22.00 3.45 -12.80
C GLU A 293 -22.30 3.14 -11.33
N ASP A 294 -22.65 1.89 -11.01
CA ASP A 294 -22.89 1.48 -9.60
C ASP A 294 -21.58 1.45 -8.82
N VAL A 295 -20.49 1.03 -9.44
CA VAL A 295 -19.15 1.06 -8.84
C VAL A 295 -18.68 2.51 -8.67
N ALA A 296 -18.85 3.35 -9.69
CA ALA A 296 -18.48 4.76 -9.62
C ALA A 296 -19.27 5.51 -8.53
N ARG A 297 -20.59 5.25 -8.42
CA ARG A 297 -21.44 5.82 -7.35
C ARG A 297 -20.98 5.37 -5.97
N ALA A 298 -20.64 4.08 -5.79
CA ALA A 298 -20.14 3.57 -4.53
C ALA A 298 -18.81 4.23 -4.14
N ILE A 299 -17.88 4.40 -5.09
CA ILE A 299 -16.62 5.13 -4.87
C ILE A 299 -16.91 6.57 -4.45
N SER A 300 -17.77 7.29 -5.16
CA SER A 300 -18.12 8.68 -4.86
C SER A 300 -18.77 8.83 -3.48
N PHE A 301 -19.73 7.95 -3.15
CA PHE A 301 -20.40 7.94 -1.86
C PHE A 301 -19.42 7.70 -0.70
N LEU A 302 -18.56 6.68 -0.79
CA LEU A 302 -17.59 6.37 0.26
C LEU A 302 -16.52 7.45 0.41
N ARG A 303 -16.16 8.14 -0.67
CA ARG A 303 -15.27 9.32 -0.59
C ARG A 303 -15.92 10.47 0.17
N SER A 304 -17.19 10.80 -0.12
CA SER A 304 -17.92 11.86 0.60
C SER A 304 -18.13 11.50 2.08
N ALA A 305 -18.30 10.22 2.38
CA ALA A 305 -18.42 9.70 3.75
C ALA A 305 -17.05 9.53 4.46
N ARG A 306 -15.93 9.85 3.79
CA ARG A 306 -14.55 9.62 4.28
C ARG A 306 -14.23 8.15 4.63
N LEU A 307 -14.84 7.20 3.90
CA LEU A 307 -14.69 5.75 4.06
C LEU A 307 -14.01 5.10 2.86
#